data_87bb8d3e43edbcea81e9f1cebfef8924
#
_entry.id   87bb8d3e43edbcea81e9f1cebfef8924
#
_cell.length_a   1.000
_cell.length_b   1.000
_cell.length_c   1.000
_cell.angle_alpha   90.00
_cell.angle_beta   90.00
_cell.angle_gamma   90.00
#
_symmetry.space_group_name_H-M   'P 1'
#
loop_
_entity.id
_entity.type
_entity.pdbx_description
1 polymer ?
#
loop_
_entity_poly.entity_id
_entity_poly.type
_entity_poly.pdbx_seq_one_letter_code
_entity_poly.pdbx_strand_id
1 'polypeptide(L)'
;MPGPLDHLTVIELAEQMPVAIAAMLFADHGAEVVKVEPKGGNWFAHDLTRKSWDRSKRSVELDVGDAADLQSLRGLLGGADIFIHALEEKDAAALGLDREALERDFPELVVCALTAYGADTPFADRPYGES
;
A
#
# COMPACT_ATOMS: atom_id res chain seq x y z
N MET A 1 -15.50 15.52 -11.77
CA MET A 1 -16.78 14.96 -11.31
C MET A 1 -16.53 14.02 -10.14
N PRO A 2 -17.31 14.09 -9.10
CA PRO A 2 -17.20 13.12 -8.01
C PRO A 2 -17.55 11.73 -8.56
N GLY A 3 -16.75 10.74 -8.16
CA GLY A 3 -16.97 9.36 -8.50
C GLY A 3 -17.74 8.62 -7.40
N PRO A 4 -18.14 7.36 -7.66
CA PRO A 4 -18.86 6.57 -6.66
C PRO A 4 -18.06 6.30 -5.37
N LEU A 5 -16.74 6.42 -5.41
CA LEU A 5 -15.85 6.18 -4.28
C LEU A 5 -15.18 7.46 -3.76
N ASP A 6 -15.71 8.64 -4.08
CA ASP A 6 -15.12 9.94 -3.70
C ASP A 6 -15.07 10.16 -2.17
N HIS A 7 -15.80 9.37 -1.41
CA HIS A 7 -15.81 9.38 0.06
C HIS A 7 -14.72 8.51 0.71
N LEU A 8 -13.95 7.75 -0.09
CA LEU A 8 -12.93 6.84 0.41
C LEU A 8 -11.52 7.40 0.27
N THR A 9 -10.71 7.15 1.30
CA THR A 9 -9.27 7.40 1.30
C THR A 9 -8.53 6.07 1.37
N VAL A 10 -7.65 5.84 0.40
CA VAL A 10 -6.87 4.61 0.26
C VAL A 10 -5.39 4.92 0.41
N ILE A 11 -4.70 4.18 1.26
CA ILE A 11 -3.23 4.22 1.36
C ILE A 11 -2.67 2.98 0.67
N GLU A 12 -1.77 3.21 -0.27
CA GLU A 12 -1.06 2.18 -1.03
C GLU A 12 0.40 2.12 -0.59
N LEU A 13 0.85 0.95 -0.14
CA LEU A 13 2.24 0.70 0.23
C LEU A 13 2.72 -0.55 -0.51
N ALA A 14 3.23 -0.38 -1.70
CA ALA A 14 3.87 -1.44 -2.46
C ALA A 14 4.51 -0.90 -3.73
N GLU A 15 5.43 -1.67 -4.26
CA GLU A 15 6.06 -1.41 -5.56
C GLU A 15 5.58 -2.39 -6.63
N GLN A 16 4.82 -3.42 -6.25
CA GLN A 16 4.35 -4.46 -7.14
C GLN A 16 3.15 -4.02 -7.96
N MET A 17 3.13 -4.44 -9.21
CA MET A 17 2.07 -4.13 -10.17
C MET A 17 0.65 -4.49 -9.69
N PRO A 18 0.38 -5.65 -9.08
CA PRO A 18 -0.98 -5.99 -8.66
C PRO A 18 -1.56 -4.99 -7.66
N VAL A 19 -0.75 -4.50 -6.72
CA VAL A 19 -1.18 -3.49 -5.75
C VAL A 19 -1.41 -2.15 -6.45
N ALA A 20 -0.51 -1.76 -7.36
CA ALA A 20 -0.63 -0.52 -8.11
C ALA A 20 -1.92 -0.49 -8.97
N ILE A 21 -2.26 -1.60 -9.61
CA ILE A 21 -3.48 -1.72 -10.41
C ILE A 21 -4.72 -1.69 -9.53
N ALA A 22 -4.74 -2.41 -8.42
CA ALA A 22 -5.87 -2.38 -7.48
C ALA A 22 -6.13 -0.96 -6.97
N ALA A 23 -5.08 -0.26 -6.55
CA ALA A 23 -5.19 1.13 -6.09
C ALA A 23 -5.61 2.09 -7.23
N MET A 24 -5.14 1.86 -8.44
CA MET A 24 -5.56 2.62 -9.62
C MET A 24 -7.07 2.52 -9.87
N LEU A 25 -7.66 1.34 -9.71
CA LEU A 25 -9.09 1.16 -9.88
C LEU A 25 -9.90 1.99 -8.86
N PHE A 26 -9.43 2.08 -7.62
CA PHE A 26 -10.02 2.97 -6.63
C PHE A 26 -9.92 4.45 -7.06
N ALA A 27 -8.74 4.87 -7.53
CA ALA A 27 -8.54 6.24 -8.00
C ALA A 27 -9.41 6.58 -9.22
N ASP A 28 -9.53 5.67 -10.17
CA ASP A 28 -10.37 5.84 -11.35
C ASP A 28 -11.86 6.01 -10.99
N HIS A 29 -12.30 5.47 -9.86
CA HIS A 29 -13.66 5.60 -9.37
C HIS A 29 -13.86 6.72 -8.34
N GLY A 30 -12.88 7.58 -8.17
CA GLY A 30 -12.99 8.80 -7.39
C GLY A 30 -12.39 8.78 -6.00
N ALA A 31 -11.88 7.63 -5.51
CA ALA A 31 -11.23 7.57 -4.23
C ALA A 31 -9.95 8.42 -4.19
N GLU A 32 -9.65 9.02 -3.05
CA GLU A 32 -8.36 9.64 -2.80
C GLU A 32 -7.33 8.55 -2.51
N VAL A 33 -6.39 8.34 -3.42
CA VAL A 33 -5.33 7.35 -3.24
C VAL A 33 -4.02 8.05 -2.96
N VAL A 34 -3.39 7.72 -1.83
CA VAL A 34 -2.06 8.19 -1.44
C VAL A 34 -1.10 7.01 -1.55
N LYS A 35 -0.18 7.11 -2.48
CA LYS A 35 0.88 6.12 -2.67
C LYS A 35 2.08 6.48 -1.82
N VAL A 36 2.51 5.55 -0.99
CA VAL A 36 3.74 5.67 -0.20
C VAL A 36 4.90 5.10 -1.03
N GLU A 37 5.86 5.94 -1.34
CA GLU A 37 7.05 5.60 -2.11
C GLU A 37 8.30 5.64 -1.24
N PRO A 38 9.33 4.82 -1.52
CA PRO A 38 10.61 4.92 -0.83
C PRO A 38 11.29 6.24 -1.19
N LYS A 39 12.08 6.77 -0.26
CA LYS A 39 12.87 7.99 -0.49
C LYS A 39 13.85 7.77 -1.65
N GLY A 40 13.92 8.76 -2.54
CA GLY A 40 14.72 8.68 -3.76
C GLY A 40 13.99 8.02 -4.93
N GLY A 41 12.71 7.67 -4.76
CA GLY A 41 11.92 6.94 -5.74
C GLY A 41 12.31 5.47 -5.83
N ASN A 42 11.58 4.71 -6.60
CA ASN A 42 11.99 3.35 -6.92
C ASN A 42 12.58 3.30 -8.33
N TRP A 43 13.29 2.23 -8.62
CA TRP A 43 13.98 2.07 -9.89
C TRP A 43 13.05 1.91 -11.11
N PHE A 44 11.75 1.65 -10.89
CA PHE A 44 10.73 1.71 -11.93
C PHE A 44 10.18 3.11 -12.19
N ALA A 45 10.70 4.14 -11.54
CA ALA A 45 10.19 5.52 -11.68
C ALA A 45 10.25 6.06 -13.12
N HIS A 46 11.09 5.48 -13.96
CA HIS A 46 11.25 5.85 -15.37
C HIS A 46 10.42 4.97 -16.32
N ASP A 47 9.75 3.95 -15.82
CA ASP A 47 8.91 3.10 -16.67
C ASP A 47 7.61 3.83 -17.01
N LEU A 48 7.36 3.99 -18.31
CA LEU A 48 6.16 4.64 -18.83
C LEU A 48 4.87 3.88 -18.46
N THR A 49 4.96 2.56 -18.31
CA THR A 49 3.80 1.73 -17.92
C THR A 49 3.34 2.08 -16.52
N ARG A 50 4.25 2.41 -15.65
CA ARG A 50 3.98 2.79 -14.27
C ARG A 50 3.23 4.11 -14.16
N LYS A 51 3.51 5.07 -15.02
CA LYS A 51 2.75 6.32 -15.08
C LYS A 51 1.27 6.08 -15.34
N SER A 52 0.95 5.01 -16.05
CA SER A 52 -0.42 4.60 -16.29
C SER A 52 -1.11 4.11 -15.02
N TRP A 53 -0.40 3.36 -14.16
CA TRP A 53 -0.97 2.83 -12.92
C TRP A 53 -1.05 3.86 -11.80
N ASP A 54 -0.18 4.87 -11.85
CA ASP A 54 -0.10 5.91 -10.82
C ASP A 54 -0.96 7.13 -11.13
N ARG A 55 -1.73 7.08 -12.22
CA ARG A 55 -2.62 8.18 -12.59
C ARG A 55 -3.63 8.47 -11.48
N SER A 56 -3.90 9.75 -11.29
CA SER A 56 -4.86 10.25 -10.30
C SER A 56 -4.52 9.93 -8.84
N LYS A 57 -3.33 9.43 -8.55
CA LYS A 57 -2.83 9.21 -7.20
C LYS A 57 -2.01 10.39 -6.72
N ARG A 58 -2.03 10.63 -5.42
CA ARG A 58 -1.01 11.44 -4.73
C ARG A 58 0.13 10.54 -4.31
N SER A 59 1.33 11.10 -4.16
CA SER A 59 2.47 10.36 -3.64
C SER A 59 3.10 11.07 -2.44
N VAL A 60 3.64 10.28 -1.53
CA VAL A 60 4.44 10.73 -0.42
C VAL A 60 5.68 9.83 -0.30
N GLU A 61 6.84 10.43 -0.10
CA GLU A 61 8.07 9.67 0.10
C GLU A 61 8.30 9.42 1.59
N LEU A 62 8.27 8.16 2.00
CA LEU A 62 8.53 7.71 3.36
C LEU A 62 9.42 6.48 3.35
N ASP A 63 10.41 6.48 4.25
CA ASP A 63 11.20 5.30 4.56
C ASP A 63 10.58 4.58 5.75
N VAL A 64 9.86 3.48 5.51
CA VAL A 64 9.20 2.71 6.56
C VAL A 64 10.17 2.05 7.55
N GLY A 65 11.44 1.96 7.21
CA GLY A 65 12.50 1.54 8.12
C GLY A 65 12.95 2.62 9.10
N ASP A 66 12.60 3.89 8.84
CA ASP A 66 12.85 5.01 9.75
C ASP A 66 11.68 5.21 10.70
N ALA A 67 11.95 5.34 12.00
CA ALA A 67 10.91 5.42 13.02
C ALA A 67 9.98 6.65 12.85
N ALA A 68 10.53 7.80 12.45
CA ALA A 68 9.74 9.01 12.25
C ALA A 68 8.83 8.89 11.03
N ASP A 69 9.35 8.32 9.94
CA ASP A 69 8.57 8.10 8.71
C ASP A 69 7.52 7.03 8.91
N LEU A 70 7.81 5.97 9.65
CA LEU A 70 6.82 4.96 10.02
C LEU A 70 5.68 5.57 10.84
N GLN A 71 6.00 6.47 11.76
CA GLN A 71 4.99 7.19 12.53
C GLN A 71 4.13 8.09 11.63
N SER A 72 4.71 8.71 10.61
CA SER A 72 3.96 9.47 9.60
C SER A 72 3.01 8.57 8.81
N LEU A 73 3.44 7.37 8.43
CA LEU A 73 2.57 6.38 7.79
C LEU A 73 1.40 6.00 8.70
N ARG A 74 1.65 5.74 9.97
CA ARG A 74 0.60 5.44 10.95
C ARG A 74 -0.39 6.59 11.09
N GLY A 75 0.08 7.82 11.03
CA GLY A 75 -0.79 9.01 10.99
C GLY A 75 -1.71 9.03 9.77
N LEU A 76 -1.20 8.66 8.60
CA LEU A 76 -2.01 8.52 7.38
C LEU A 76 -3.05 7.41 7.52
N LEU A 77 -2.69 6.27 8.11
CA LEU A 77 -3.61 5.15 8.32
C LEU A 77 -4.75 5.52 9.26
N GLY A 78 -4.50 6.38 10.24
CA GLY A 78 -5.54 6.87 11.17
C GLY A 78 -6.67 7.64 10.50
N GLY A 79 -6.42 8.24 9.34
CA GLY A 79 -7.42 8.96 8.54
C GLY A 79 -7.87 8.21 7.28
N ALA A 80 -7.42 6.97 7.09
CA ALA A 80 -7.73 6.19 5.90
C ALA A 80 -8.88 5.21 6.12
N ASP A 81 -9.54 4.85 5.03
CA ASP A 81 -10.58 3.82 5.01
C ASP A 81 -10.03 2.45 4.61
N ILE A 82 -9.05 2.44 3.71
CA ILE A 82 -8.46 1.22 3.14
C ILE A 82 -6.94 1.35 3.12
N PHE A 83 -6.26 0.27 3.51
CA PHE A 83 -4.81 0.10 3.38
C PHE A 83 -4.52 -1.11 2.51
N ILE A 84 -3.87 -0.88 1.36
CA ILE A 84 -3.46 -1.95 0.43
C ILE A 84 -1.94 -2.05 0.46
N HIS A 85 -1.42 -3.23 0.74
CA HIS A 85 0.03 -3.46 0.79
C HIS A 85 0.40 -4.86 0.30
N ALA A 86 1.67 -5.04 0.01
CA ALA A 86 2.28 -6.32 -0.35
C ALA A 86 3.47 -6.66 0.55
N LEU A 87 3.46 -6.21 1.80
CA LEU A 87 4.48 -6.58 2.78
C LEU A 87 4.39 -8.08 3.07
N GLU A 88 5.54 -8.74 3.11
CA GLU A 88 5.63 -10.08 3.66
C GLU A 88 5.27 -10.06 5.16
N GLU A 89 4.69 -11.13 5.67
CA GLU A 89 4.18 -11.17 7.05
C GLU A 89 5.26 -10.83 8.09
N LYS A 90 6.47 -11.35 7.89
CA LYS A 90 7.61 -11.05 8.78
C LYS A 90 7.98 -9.57 8.79
N ASP A 91 7.94 -8.91 7.63
CA ASP A 91 8.26 -7.49 7.50
C ASP A 91 7.14 -6.63 8.08
N ALA A 92 5.90 -6.99 7.84
CA ALA A 92 4.75 -6.34 8.44
C ALA A 92 4.79 -6.42 9.97
N ALA A 93 5.10 -7.60 10.52
CA ALA A 93 5.24 -7.78 11.97
C ALA A 93 6.37 -6.93 12.57
N ALA A 94 7.52 -6.87 11.88
CA ALA A 94 8.66 -6.05 12.32
C ALA A 94 8.33 -4.55 12.35
N LEU A 95 7.44 -4.10 11.47
CA LEU A 95 7.01 -2.69 11.38
C LEU A 95 5.76 -2.38 12.22
N GLY A 96 5.16 -3.36 12.87
CA GLY A 96 3.89 -3.19 13.57
C GLY A 96 2.71 -2.94 12.63
N LEU A 97 2.80 -3.43 11.41
CA LEU A 97 1.78 -3.32 10.36
C LEU A 97 1.12 -4.68 10.03
N ASP A 98 1.36 -5.67 10.87
CA ASP A 98 0.70 -6.96 10.78
C ASP A 98 -0.80 -6.83 11.12
N ARG A 99 -1.56 -7.85 10.76
CA ARG A 99 -3.01 -7.85 10.91
C ARG A 99 -3.46 -7.54 12.33
N GLU A 100 -2.87 -8.21 13.32
CA GLU A 100 -3.25 -8.02 14.73
C GLU A 100 -2.99 -6.60 15.22
N ALA A 101 -1.83 -6.03 14.88
CA ALA A 101 -1.47 -4.67 15.25
C ALA A 101 -2.40 -3.64 14.59
N LEU A 102 -2.72 -3.83 13.31
CA LEU A 102 -3.60 -2.92 12.59
C LEU A 102 -5.05 -3.00 13.08
N GLU A 103 -5.57 -4.20 13.37
CA GLU A 103 -6.91 -4.38 13.94
C GLU A 103 -7.02 -3.72 15.31
N ARG A 104 -5.97 -3.81 16.13
CA ARG A 104 -5.91 -3.19 17.45
C ARG A 104 -5.86 -1.67 17.37
N ASP A 105 -4.98 -1.12 16.52
CA ASP A 105 -4.67 0.29 16.48
C ASP A 105 -5.59 1.09 15.55
N PHE A 106 -6.15 0.44 14.52
CA PHE A 106 -7.04 1.02 13.51
C PHE A 106 -8.24 0.10 13.24
N PRO A 107 -9.17 -0.05 14.20
CA PRO A 107 -10.23 -1.06 14.11
C PRO A 107 -11.22 -0.87 12.95
N GLU A 108 -11.32 0.33 12.40
CA GLU A 108 -12.20 0.64 11.27
C GLU A 108 -11.51 0.56 9.91
N LEU A 109 -10.18 0.41 9.90
CA LEU A 109 -9.41 0.32 8.68
C LEU A 109 -9.62 -1.05 8.00
N VAL A 110 -9.97 -1.02 6.72
CA VAL A 110 -9.98 -2.24 5.88
C VAL A 110 -8.58 -2.48 5.36
N VAL A 111 -7.99 -3.61 5.70
CA VAL A 111 -6.63 -3.97 5.29
C VAL A 111 -6.69 -5.04 4.21
N CYS A 112 -6.06 -4.76 3.07
CA CYS A 112 -5.90 -5.70 1.96
C CYS A 112 -4.42 -6.01 1.77
N ALA A 113 -3.99 -7.18 2.22
CA ALA A 113 -2.64 -7.67 2.01
C ALA A 113 -2.62 -8.57 0.77
N LEU A 114 -1.88 -8.15 -0.26
CA LEU A 114 -1.68 -8.97 -1.45
C LEU A 114 -0.41 -9.79 -1.30
N THR A 115 -0.55 -11.09 -1.38
CA THR A 115 0.56 -12.04 -1.32
C THR A 115 0.59 -12.88 -2.58
N ALA A 116 1.76 -13.35 -2.96
CA ALA A 116 1.89 -14.23 -4.13
C ALA A 116 1.31 -15.63 -3.89
N TYR A 117 1.47 -16.14 -2.68
CA TYR A 117 1.19 -17.55 -2.36
C TYR A 117 0.28 -17.74 -1.16
N GLY A 118 -0.09 -16.67 -0.46
CA GLY A 118 -0.83 -16.74 0.82
C GLY A 118 0.09 -17.01 2.02
N ALA A 119 -0.30 -16.46 3.17
CA ALA A 119 0.51 -16.55 4.39
C ALA A 119 0.58 -17.97 4.97
N ASP A 120 -0.48 -18.76 4.82
CA ASP A 120 -0.61 -20.09 5.40
C ASP A 120 -0.24 -21.22 4.43
N THR A 121 0.71 -20.98 3.53
CA THR A 121 1.12 -21.99 2.54
C THR A 121 2.59 -22.36 2.69
N PRO A 122 3.01 -23.56 2.23
CA PRO A 122 4.42 -23.95 2.22
C PRO A 122 5.31 -23.02 1.36
N PHE A 123 4.71 -22.15 0.57
CA PHE A 123 5.38 -21.23 -0.35
C PHE A 123 5.41 -19.78 0.15
N ALA A 124 4.90 -19.52 1.36
CA ALA A 124 4.77 -18.17 1.91
C ALA A 124 6.08 -17.37 1.92
N ASP A 125 7.21 -18.04 2.11
CA ASP A 125 8.54 -17.43 2.16
C ASP A 125 9.24 -17.34 0.78
N ARG A 126 8.58 -17.77 -0.29
CA ARG A 126 9.17 -17.65 -1.62
C ARG A 126 9.13 -16.21 -2.10
N PRO A 127 10.26 -15.70 -2.61
CA PRO A 127 10.27 -14.36 -3.18
C PRO A 127 9.29 -14.29 -4.37
N TYR A 128 8.49 -13.25 -4.37
CA TYR A 128 7.66 -12.90 -5.51
C TYR A 128 8.50 -12.06 -6.48
N GLY A 129 8.59 -12.51 -7.71
CA GLY A 129 9.25 -11.77 -8.78
C GLY A 129 8.30 -11.59 -9.95
N GLU A 130 8.18 -10.37 -10.42
CA GLU A 130 7.61 -10.09 -11.73
C GLU A 130 8.71 -10.41 -12.76
N SER A 131 8.44 -11.37 -13.62
CA SER A 131 9.34 -11.72 -14.73
C SER A 131 9.08 -10.80 -15.92
#